data_15db7dfa80e31675cb08ad5fe4f75753
#
_entry.id   15db7dfa80e31675cb08ad5fe4f75753
#
_cell.length_a   1.000
_cell.length_b   1.000
_cell.length_c   1.000
_cell.angle_alpha   90.00
_cell.angle_beta   90.00
_cell.angle_gamma   90.00
#
_symmetry.space_group_name_H-M   'P 1'
#
loop_
_entity.id
_entity.type
_entity.pdbx_description
1 polymer ?
#
loop_
_entity_poly.entity_id
_entity_poly.type
_entity_poly.pdbx_seq_one_letter_code
_entity_poly.pdbx_strand_id
1 'polypeptide(L)'
;MTEFSRDMIEVQRLLAIVKNSLEEFNKSEGFLIKNDLSERCICAKFSTYLERELLNTQYQDYNVDVEYNRGRGGNDSAAKMMNGKKIVTDLIVHKRGKNEEGEYDNLICIEMKKEYKHLDMENDKKQLAVLTDKYCGFGYKLGLMLVARRDKKENICGLYIDSVYVDGRKIG
;
A
#
# COMPACT_ATOMS: atom_id res chain seq x y z
N MET A 1 -21.71 -5.69 -17.96
CA MET A 1 -20.88 -5.77 -16.73
C MET A 1 -21.08 -4.48 -16.00
N THR A 2 -21.53 -4.51 -14.75
CA THR A 2 -21.77 -3.30 -13.94
C THR A 2 -20.44 -2.65 -13.55
N GLU A 3 -20.44 -1.35 -13.26
CA GLU A 3 -19.26 -0.60 -12.77
C GLU A 3 -18.65 -1.29 -11.54
N PHE A 4 -19.47 -1.65 -10.57
CA PHE A 4 -19.06 -2.41 -9.38
C PHE A 4 -18.32 -3.71 -9.70
N SER A 5 -18.74 -4.45 -10.74
CA SER A 5 -18.06 -5.69 -11.12
C SER A 5 -16.70 -5.44 -11.77
N ARG A 6 -16.51 -4.29 -12.47
CA ARG A 6 -15.21 -3.89 -13.03
C ARG A 6 -14.23 -3.49 -11.96
N ASP A 7 -14.69 -2.70 -10.96
CA ASP A 7 -13.86 -2.27 -9.84
C ASP A 7 -13.35 -3.47 -9.02
N MET A 8 -14.20 -4.47 -8.80
CA MET A 8 -13.79 -5.69 -8.08
C MET A 8 -12.79 -6.54 -8.87
N ILE A 9 -12.89 -6.60 -10.20
CA ILE A 9 -11.90 -7.28 -11.04
C ILE A 9 -10.55 -6.55 -10.97
N GLU A 10 -10.56 -5.23 -10.98
CA GLU A 10 -9.34 -4.42 -10.84
C GLU A 10 -8.69 -4.66 -9.46
N VAL A 11 -9.46 -4.62 -8.39
CA VAL A 11 -8.98 -4.92 -7.03
C VAL A 11 -8.34 -6.30 -6.94
N GLN A 12 -8.94 -7.32 -7.54
CA GLN A 12 -8.37 -8.67 -7.57
C GLN A 12 -7.03 -8.73 -8.31
N ARG A 13 -6.89 -8.01 -9.43
CA ARG A 13 -5.62 -7.91 -10.17
C ARG A 13 -4.53 -7.23 -9.33
N LEU A 14 -4.85 -6.10 -8.71
CA LEU A 14 -3.93 -5.39 -7.83
C LEU A 14 -3.50 -6.25 -6.64
N LEU A 15 -4.44 -6.97 -6.04
CA LEU A 15 -4.15 -7.89 -4.94
C LEU A 15 -3.25 -9.05 -5.38
N ALA A 16 -3.44 -9.58 -6.59
CA ALA A 16 -2.58 -10.62 -7.16
C ALA A 16 -1.14 -10.13 -7.35
N ILE A 17 -0.95 -8.91 -7.87
CA ILE A 17 0.36 -8.26 -8.03
C ILE A 17 1.07 -8.17 -6.66
N VAL A 18 0.37 -7.69 -5.64
CA VAL A 18 0.96 -7.58 -4.29
C VAL A 18 1.30 -8.96 -3.71
N LYS A 19 0.44 -9.96 -3.88
CA LYS A 19 0.70 -11.33 -3.41
C LYS A 19 1.94 -11.94 -4.08
N ASN A 20 2.10 -11.78 -5.40
CA ASN A 20 3.29 -12.24 -6.11
C ASN A 20 4.55 -11.53 -5.59
N SER A 21 4.47 -10.21 -5.41
CA SER A 21 5.58 -9.42 -4.85
C SER A 21 5.96 -9.88 -3.45
N LEU A 22 4.98 -10.20 -2.60
CA LEU A 22 5.21 -10.72 -1.25
C LEU A 22 5.85 -12.11 -1.28
N GLU A 23 5.41 -12.98 -2.18
CA GLU A 23 5.98 -14.32 -2.33
C GLU A 23 7.46 -14.25 -2.70
N GLU A 24 7.82 -13.45 -3.70
CA GLU A 24 9.21 -13.26 -4.12
C GLU A 24 10.06 -12.57 -3.05
N PHE A 25 9.51 -11.54 -2.39
CA PHE A 25 10.16 -10.89 -1.26
C PHE A 25 10.46 -11.89 -0.13
N ASN A 26 9.49 -12.68 0.27
CA ASN A 26 9.63 -13.63 1.37
C ASN A 26 10.63 -14.75 1.07
N LYS A 27 10.75 -15.18 -0.20
CA LYS A 27 11.79 -16.14 -0.63
C LYS A 27 13.21 -15.58 -0.46
N SER A 28 13.39 -14.27 -0.68
CA SER A 28 14.73 -13.69 -0.84
C SER A 28 15.17 -12.83 0.34
N GLU A 29 14.23 -12.17 1.06
CA GLU A 29 14.54 -11.06 1.96
C GLU A 29 14.20 -11.34 3.45
N GLY A 30 13.98 -12.58 3.81
CA GLY A 30 13.72 -12.97 5.21
C GLY A 30 14.79 -12.49 6.19
N PHE A 31 16.02 -12.27 5.72
CA PHE A 31 17.14 -11.69 6.49
C PHE A 31 16.79 -10.32 7.09
N LEU A 32 16.09 -9.44 6.35
CA LEU A 32 15.73 -8.10 6.80
C LEU A 32 14.82 -8.15 8.04
N ILE A 33 13.87 -9.06 8.02
CA ILE A 33 12.90 -9.24 9.11
C ILE A 33 13.55 -10.00 10.27
N LYS A 34 14.35 -11.03 9.98
CA LYS A 34 15.08 -11.80 10.98
C LYS A 34 16.01 -10.92 11.83
N ASN A 35 16.65 -9.93 11.22
CA ASN A 35 17.60 -9.02 11.86
C ASN A 35 16.96 -7.70 12.30
N ASP A 36 15.63 -7.63 12.32
CA ASP A 36 14.86 -6.51 12.86
C ASP A 36 15.17 -5.14 12.24
N LEU A 37 15.41 -5.10 10.92
CA LEU A 37 15.65 -3.83 10.22
C LEU A 37 14.43 -2.91 10.32
N SER A 38 14.61 -1.60 10.13
CA SER A 38 13.54 -0.62 10.23
C SER A 38 12.41 -0.89 9.21
N GLU A 39 11.17 -0.52 9.55
CA GLU A 39 10.00 -0.61 8.65
C GLU A 39 10.30 0.08 7.32
N ARG A 40 10.92 1.27 7.36
CA ARG A 40 11.35 2.01 6.16
C ARG A 40 12.30 1.19 5.28
N CYS A 41 13.28 0.50 5.85
CA CYS A 41 14.20 -0.35 5.09
C CYS A 41 13.48 -1.51 4.41
N ILE A 42 12.54 -2.14 5.13
CA ILE A 42 11.73 -3.23 4.60
C ILE A 42 10.81 -2.71 3.48
N CYS A 43 10.13 -1.57 3.67
CA CYS A 43 9.30 -0.92 2.65
C CYS A 43 10.10 -0.57 1.39
N ALA A 44 11.28 0.06 1.56
CA ALA A 44 12.14 0.42 0.43
C ALA A 44 12.61 -0.81 -0.37
N LYS A 45 12.86 -1.93 0.31
CA LYS A 45 13.20 -3.17 -0.39
C LYS A 45 11.98 -3.81 -1.05
N PHE A 46 10.83 -3.84 -0.36
CA PHE A 46 9.61 -4.38 -0.92
C PHE A 46 9.12 -3.60 -2.15
N SER A 47 9.32 -2.27 -2.18
CA SER A 47 8.96 -1.44 -3.34
C SER A 47 9.62 -1.94 -4.64
N THR A 48 10.86 -2.45 -4.59
CA THR A 48 11.56 -2.95 -5.77
C THR A 48 10.93 -4.24 -6.33
N TYR A 49 10.33 -5.07 -5.49
CA TYR A 49 9.59 -6.25 -5.92
C TYR A 49 8.26 -5.85 -6.54
N LEU A 50 7.57 -4.89 -5.94
CA LEU A 50 6.29 -4.37 -6.45
C LEU A 50 6.47 -3.67 -7.81
N GLU A 51 7.51 -2.83 -7.97
CA GLU A 51 7.86 -2.23 -9.26
C GLU A 51 8.08 -3.28 -10.36
N ARG A 52 8.81 -4.35 -10.04
CA ARG A 52 9.10 -5.44 -11.00
C ARG A 52 7.82 -6.17 -11.44
N GLU A 53 6.90 -6.44 -10.51
CA GLU A 53 5.63 -7.07 -10.84
C GLU A 53 4.74 -6.16 -11.70
N LEU A 54 4.80 -4.84 -11.52
CA LEU A 54 4.03 -3.89 -12.33
C LEU A 54 4.52 -3.80 -13.78
N LEU A 55 5.82 -3.98 -14.06
CA LEU A 55 6.43 -3.79 -15.37
C LEU A 55 5.78 -4.61 -16.51
N ASN A 56 5.23 -5.78 -16.20
CA ASN A 56 4.61 -6.66 -17.18
C ASN A 56 3.07 -6.61 -17.16
N THR A 57 2.52 -5.54 -16.63
CA THR A 57 1.07 -5.37 -16.49
C THR A 57 0.60 -4.08 -17.14
N GLN A 58 -0.71 -3.86 -17.18
CA GLN A 58 -1.31 -2.59 -17.61
C GLN A 58 -0.94 -1.40 -16.69
N TYR A 59 -0.29 -1.64 -15.57
CA TYR A 59 0.13 -0.64 -14.58
C TYR A 59 1.62 -0.28 -14.66
N GLN A 60 2.31 -0.65 -15.74
CA GLN A 60 3.75 -0.40 -15.92
C GLN A 60 4.16 1.08 -15.84
N ASP A 61 3.23 2.00 -16.14
CA ASP A 61 3.47 3.45 -16.11
C ASP A 61 3.21 4.08 -14.72
N TYR A 62 2.89 3.27 -13.72
CA TYR A 62 2.69 3.75 -12.36
C TYR A 62 3.99 3.77 -11.57
N ASN A 63 4.10 4.75 -10.67
CA ASN A 63 5.23 4.90 -9.77
C ASN A 63 4.97 4.16 -8.45
N VAL A 64 6.02 3.56 -7.90
CA VAL A 64 6.02 3.03 -6.53
C VAL A 64 6.87 3.97 -5.68
N ASP A 65 6.25 4.64 -4.72
CA ASP A 65 6.91 5.61 -3.86
C ASP A 65 6.80 5.24 -2.38
N VAL A 66 7.92 5.35 -1.66
CA VAL A 66 7.99 5.14 -0.21
C VAL A 66 7.90 6.49 0.50
N GLU A 67 7.07 6.55 1.57
CA GLU A 67 6.86 7.76 2.38
C GLU A 67 6.43 9.00 1.58
N TYR A 68 5.67 8.79 0.52
CA TYR A 68 5.18 9.86 -0.34
C TYR A 68 3.97 10.55 0.25
N ASN A 69 4.05 11.87 0.40
CA ASN A 69 3.00 12.66 1.06
C ASN A 69 2.50 13.86 0.26
N ARG A 70 2.69 13.87 -1.07
CA ARG A 70 2.24 14.95 -1.96
C ARG A 70 0.94 14.61 -2.65
N GLY A 71 0.26 15.63 -3.17
CA GLY A 71 -0.84 15.44 -4.10
C GLY A 71 -2.25 15.67 -3.54
N ARG A 72 -2.45 16.62 -2.60
CA ARG A 72 -3.79 17.10 -2.25
C ARG A 72 -3.75 18.54 -1.74
N GLY A 73 -4.88 19.27 -1.94
CA GLY A 73 -5.03 20.65 -1.49
C GLY A 73 -5.00 21.67 -2.63
N GLY A 74 -5.38 21.26 -3.86
CA GLY A 74 -5.45 22.15 -5.03
C GLY A 74 -4.09 22.49 -5.65
N ASN A 75 -3.01 21.97 -5.07
CA ASN A 75 -1.64 22.10 -5.57
C ASN A 75 -0.94 20.73 -5.45
N ASP A 76 -0.38 20.24 -6.54
CA ASP A 76 0.28 18.92 -6.57
C ASP A 76 1.53 18.85 -5.67
N SER A 77 2.09 20.01 -5.28
CA SER A 77 3.16 20.10 -4.30
C SER A 77 2.69 20.08 -2.84
N ALA A 78 1.38 20.23 -2.59
CA ALA A 78 0.84 20.26 -1.23
C ALA A 78 0.94 18.89 -0.54
N ALA A 79 1.18 18.90 0.77
CA ALA A 79 1.20 17.67 1.57
C ALA A 79 -0.20 17.05 1.66
N LYS A 80 -0.28 15.73 1.66
CA LYS A 80 -1.51 14.99 1.99
C LYS A 80 -1.90 15.31 3.43
N MET A 81 -3.15 15.71 3.62
CA MET A 81 -3.68 16.11 4.92
C MET A 81 -4.95 15.30 5.25
N MET A 82 -5.07 14.83 6.48
CA MET A 82 -6.27 14.20 7.02
C MET A 82 -6.57 14.82 8.38
N ASN A 83 -7.78 15.36 8.55
CA ASN A 83 -8.20 16.05 9.79
C ASN A 83 -7.18 17.10 10.28
N GLY A 84 -6.62 17.91 9.35
CA GLY A 84 -5.64 18.94 9.65
C GLY A 84 -4.24 18.43 9.99
N LYS A 85 -4.00 17.12 9.94
CA LYS A 85 -2.69 16.52 10.16
C LYS A 85 -2.09 16.02 8.86
N LYS A 86 -0.77 16.23 8.71
CA LYS A 86 -0.01 15.65 7.61
C LYS A 86 0.02 14.14 7.74
N ILE A 87 -0.30 13.44 6.65
CA ILE A 87 -0.19 11.99 6.57
C ILE A 87 0.92 11.59 5.60
N VAL A 88 1.61 10.53 5.96
CA VAL A 88 2.64 9.87 5.16
C VAL A 88 2.28 8.41 5.12
N THR A 89 2.07 7.88 3.93
CA THR A 89 1.82 6.45 3.73
C THR A 89 3.14 5.74 3.50
N ASP A 90 3.34 4.60 4.12
CA ASP A 90 4.61 3.89 4.05
C ASP A 90 5.01 3.54 2.61
N LEU A 91 4.04 3.10 1.78
CA LEU A 91 4.25 2.83 0.37
C LEU A 91 2.98 3.07 -0.44
N ILE A 92 3.12 3.63 -1.64
CA ILE A 92 2.01 3.84 -2.56
C ILE A 92 2.36 3.45 -3.99
N VAL A 93 1.34 3.04 -4.75
CA VAL A 93 1.39 2.90 -6.22
C VAL A 93 0.43 3.90 -6.82
N HIS A 94 0.96 4.84 -7.61
CA HIS A 94 0.18 5.94 -8.14
C HIS A 94 0.83 6.53 -9.40
N LYS A 95 0.11 7.40 -10.11
CA LYS A 95 0.74 8.35 -11.03
C LYS A 95 0.97 9.67 -10.30
N ARG A 96 2.16 10.23 -10.46
CA ARG A 96 2.49 11.52 -9.85
C ARG A 96 1.74 12.64 -10.57
N GLY A 97 1.10 13.52 -9.77
CA GLY A 97 0.24 14.59 -10.29
C GLY A 97 -1.20 14.14 -10.53
N LYS A 98 -1.95 14.92 -11.32
CA LYS A 98 -3.33 14.64 -11.69
C LYS A 98 -3.41 14.08 -13.09
N ASN A 99 -4.46 13.29 -13.37
CA ASN A 99 -4.78 12.86 -14.72
C ASN A 99 -5.38 14.03 -15.55
N GLU A 100 -5.73 13.77 -16.83
CA GLU A 100 -6.32 14.79 -17.73
C GLU A 100 -7.67 15.33 -17.23
N GLU A 101 -8.41 14.57 -16.42
CA GLU A 101 -9.68 14.94 -15.81
C GLU A 101 -9.49 15.75 -14.51
N GLY A 102 -8.24 15.93 -14.08
CA GLY A 102 -7.88 16.66 -12.86
C GLY A 102 -7.97 15.83 -11.57
N GLU A 103 -8.13 14.52 -11.68
CA GLU A 103 -8.18 13.58 -10.55
C GLU A 103 -6.85 12.90 -10.31
N TYR A 104 -6.63 12.40 -9.08
CA TYR A 104 -5.45 11.60 -8.76
C TYR A 104 -5.65 10.16 -9.19
N ASP A 105 -4.65 9.62 -9.88
CA ASP A 105 -4.61 8.24 -10.34
C ASP A 105 -3.86 7.38 -9.30
N ASN A 106 -4.59 6.95 -8.27
CA ASN A 106 -4.10 6.24 -7.10
C ASN A 106 -4.56 4.78 -7.13
N LEU A 107 -3.63 3.84 -7.19
CA LEU A 107 -3.94 2.41 -7.24
C LEU A 107 -3.88 1.74 -5.86
N ILE A 108 -2.72 1.78 -5.21
CA ILE A 108 -2.47 1.02 -3.98
C ILE A 108 -1.89 1.93 -2.91
N CYS A 109 -2.37 1.81 -1.69
CA CYS A 109 -1.71 2.36 -0.50
C CYS A 109 -1.44 1.23 0.51
N ILE A 110 -0.26 1.25 1.10
CA ILE A 110 0.22 0.22 2.03
C ILE A 110 0.75 0.89 3.29
N GLU A 111 0.29 0.41 4.43
CA GLU A 111 0.91 0.65 5.73
C GLU A 111 1.58 -0.63 6.21
N MET A 112 2.71 -0.51 6.87
CA MET A 112 3.51 -1.63 7.33
C MET A 112 3.86 -1.51 8.81
N LYS A 113 3.72 -2.60 9.54
CA LYS A 113 4.14 -2.69 10.95
C LYS A 113 4.88 -3.98 11.22
N LYS A 114 5.72 -3.93 12.24
CA LYS A 114 6.29 -5.13 12.85
C LYS A 114 5.28 -5.74 13.80
N GLU A 115 5.20 -7.06 13.85
CA GLU A 115 4.22 -7.81 14.63
C GLU A 115 4.13 -7.39 16.11
N TYR A 116 5.26 -7.01 16.73
CA TYR A 116 5.29 -6.59 18.13
C TYR A 116 4.78 -5.15 18.40
N LYS A 117 4.41 -4.40 17.35
CA LYS A 117 3.88 -3.03 17.43
C LYS A 117 2.36 -2.97 17.22
N HIS A 118 1.62 -3.95 17.69
CA HIS A 118 0.16 -4.06 17.44
C HIS A 118 -0.65 -2.83 17.85
N LEU A 119 -0.26 -2.17 18.95
CA LEU A 119 -1.03 -1.02 19.49
C LEU A 119 -1.09 0.17 18.53
N ASP A 120 -0.10 0.31 17.65
CA ASP A 120 -0.04 1.42 16.70
C ASP A 120 -0.83 1.14 15.41
N MET A 121 -1.24 -0.11 15.17
CA MET A 121 -1.89 -0.52 13.91
C MET A 121 -3.30 0.05 13.71
N GLU A 122 -4.02 0.35 14.78
CA GLU A 122 -5.41 0.82 14.67
C GLU A 122 -5.52 2.20 14.00
N ASN A 123 -4.55 3.08 14.20
CA ASN A 123 -4.52 4.38 13.53
C ASN A 123 -4.22 4.22 12.04
N ASP A 124 -3.28 3.33 11.67
CA ASP A 124 -2.93 3.05 10.28
C ASP A 124 -4.09 2.38 9.54
N LYS A 125 -4.82 1.48 10.20
CA LYS A 125 -6.04 0.87 9.66
C LYS A 125 -7.12 1.91 9.36
N LYS A 126 -7.33 2.89 10.26
CA LYS A 126 -8.23 4.02 10.03
C LYS A 126 -7.74 4.89 8.87
N GLN A 127 -6.43 5.12 8.76
CA GLN A 127 -5.84 5.85 7.65
C GLN A 127 -6.08 5.14 6.32
N LEU A 128 -5.88 3.83 6.25
CA LEU A 128 -6.16 3.02 5.05
C LEU A 128 -7.63 3.09 4.63
N ALA A 129 -8.57 3.05 5.58
CA ALA A 129 -9.98 3.23 5.28
C ALA A 129 -10.26 4.60 4.65
N VAL A 130 -9.70 5.68 5.18
CA VAL A 130 -9.86 7.04 4.60
C VAL A 130 -9.18 7.16 3.23
N LEU A 131 -7.98 6.60 3.06
CA LEU A 131 -7.24 6.66 1.81
C LEU A 131 -7.95 5.93 0.66
N THR A 132 -8.65 4.84 0.98
CA THR A 132 -9.40 4.04 -0.02
C THR A 132 -10.82 4.56 -0.25
N ASP A 133 -11.34 5.43 0.60
CA ASP A 133 -12.67 6.01 0.42
C ASP A 133 -12.67 6.98 -0.78
N LYS A 134 -13.44 6.65 -1.79
CA LYS A 134 -13.58 7.44 -3.02
C LYS A 134 -14.19 8.84 -2.78
N TYR A 135 -14.97 9.01 -1.71
CA TYR A 135 -15.59 10.30 -1.37
C TYR A 135 -14.67 11.20 -0.53
N CYS A 136 -13.64 10.65 0.10
CA CYS A 136 -12.66 11.40 0.90
C CYS A 136 -11.52 12.01 0.08
N GLY A 137 -11.52 11.82 -1.25
CA GLY A 137 -10.67 12.55 -2.21
C GLY A 137 -9.26 11.98 -2.41
N PHE A 138 -8.91 10.82 -1.85
CA PHE A 138 -7.68 10.10 -2.22
C PHE A 138 -7.96 8.97 -3.20
N GLY A 139 -9.03 8.19 -2.98
CA GLY A 139 -9.57 7.20 -3.91
C GLY A 139 -8.60 6.10 -4.32
N TYR A 140 -7.70 5.65 -3.42
CA TYR A 140 -6.90 4.46 -3.70
C TYR A 140 -7.81 3.26 -3.91
N LYS A 141 -7.57 2.50 -4.97
CA LYS A 141 -8.38 1.31 -5.31
C LYS A 141 -8.21 0.17 -4.31
N LEU A 142 -7.02 0.06 -3.71
CA LEU A 142 -6.65 -1.00 -2.78
C LEU A 142 -5.80 -0.44 -1.65
N GLY A 143 -6.20 -0.70 -0.41
CA GLY A 143 -5.43 -0.43 0.79
C GLY A 143 -5.01 -1.73 1.48
N LEU A 144 -3.79 -1.81 1.95
CA LEU A 144 -3.25 -3.01 2.58
C LEU A 144 -2.50 -2.67 3.87
N MET A 145 -2.82 -3.42 4.92
CA MET A 145 -1.98 -3.48 6.12
C MET A 145 -1.07 -4.68 5.99
N LEU A 146 0.24 -4.44 5.93
CA LEU A 146 1.25 -5.49 5.94
C LEU A 146 1.87 -5.62 7.32
N VAL A 147 2.15 -6.85 7.74
CA VAL A 147 2.82 -7.15 9.00
C VAL A 147 4.08 -7.95 8.75
N ALA A 148 5.20 -7.43 9.23
CA ALA A 148 6.46 -8.15 9.28
C ALA A 148 6.44 -9.10 10.48
N ARG A 149 6.34 -10.41 10.22
CA ARG A 149 6.27 -11.47 11.22
C ARG A 149 7.58 -12.20 11.33
N ARG A 150 7.94 -12.50 12.57
CA ARG A 150 9.12 -13.29 12.91
C ARG A 150 8.74 -14.38 13.90
N ASP A 151 8.51 -15.58 13.41
CA ASP A 151 8.34 -16.74 14.27
C ASP A 151 9.65 -17.52 14.37
N LYS A 152 10.26 -17.49 15.57
CA LYS A 152 11.52 -18.19 15.83
C LYS A 152 11.34 -19.70 15.92
N LYS A 153 10.15 -20.20 16.30
CA LYS A 153 9.88 -21.63 16.46
C LYS A 153 9.68 -22.30 15.12
N GLU A 154 8.94 -21.60 14.23
CA GLU A 154 8.65 -22.10 12.88
C GLU A 154 9.68 -21.64 11.84
N ASN A 155 10.70 -20.88 12.26
CA ASN A 155 11.69 -20.24 11.38
C ASN A 155 11.05 -19.41 10.25
N ILE A 156 9.89 -18.83 10.51
CA ILE A 156 9.16 -17.99 9.56
C ILE A 156 9.60 -16.54 9.74
N CYS A 157 10.11 -15.96 8.68
CA CYS A 157 10.40 -14.53 8.62
C CYS A 157 9.89 -13.97 7.29
N GLY A 158 8.89 -13.11 7.34
CA GLY A 158 8.28 -12.59 6.11
C GLY A 158 7.28 -11.47 6.33
N LEU A 159 6.82 -10.90 5.21
CA LEU A 159 5.72 -9.94 5.14
C LEU A 159 4.41 -10.68 4.83
N TYR A 160 3.36 -10.33 5.56
CA TYR A 160 2.04 -10.92 5.40
C TYR A 160 0.96 -9.83 5.37
N ILE A 161 -0.10 -10.08 4.62
CA ILE A 161 -1.29 -9.23 4.61
C ILE A 161 -2.07 -9.49 5.91
N ASP A 162 -2.26 -8.44 6.72
CA ASP A 162 -3.12 -8.47 7.91
C ASP A 162 -4.56 -8.09 7.56
N SER A 163 -4.74 -7.06 6.76
CA SER A 163 -6.06 -6.60 6.36
C SER A 163 -6.06 -5.87 5.02
N VAL A 164 -7.20 -5.93 4.35
CA VAL A 164 -7.45 -5.39 3.00
C VAL A 164 -8.59 -4.38 3.08
N TYR A 165 -8.43 -3.24 2.42
CA TYR A 165 -9.38 -2.14 2.39
C TYR A 165 -9.74 -1.79 0.96
N VAL A 166 -11.04 -1.60 0.70
CA VAL A 166 -11.59 -1.16 -0.58
C VAL A 166 -12.78 -0.24 -0.27
N ASP A 167 -12.85 0.89 -0.94
CA ASP A 167 -13.95 1.86 -0.82
C ASP A 167 -14.27 2.22 0.65
N GLY A 168 -13.22 2.51 1.43
CA GLY A 168 -13.32 2.88 2.84
C GLY A 168 -13.62 1.74 3.82
N ARG A 169 -13.69 0.49 3.35
CA ARG A 169 -14.11 -0.66 4.17
C ARG A 169 -13.07 -1.77 4.19
N LYS A 170 -12.93 -2.39 5.35
CA LYS A 170 -12.18 -3.64 5.47
C LYS A 170 -12.95 -4.78 4.81
N ILE A 171 -12.30 -5.52 3.91
CA ILE A 171 -12.89 -6.66 3.18
C ILE A 171 -12.17 -7.99 3.41
N GLY A 172 -11.01 -7.97 4.06
CA GLY A 172 -10.21 -9.15 4.34
C GLY A 172 -9.16 -8.91 5.43
#